data_bf73bc24eba071d8bc56e4798fc3478d
#
_entry.id   bf73bc24eba071d8bc56e4798fc3478d
#
_cell.length_a   1.000
_cell.length_b   1.000
_cell.length_c   1.000
_cell.angle_alpha   90.00
_cell.angle_beta   90.00
_cell.angle_gamma   90.00
#
_symmetry.space_group_name_H-M   'P 1'
#
loop_
_entity.id
_entity.type
_entity.pdbx_description
1 polymer ?
#
loop_
_entity_poly.entity_id
_entity_poly.type
_entity_poly.pdbx_seq_one_letter_code
_entity_poly.pdbx_strand_id
1 'polypeptide(L)'
;MCGGSPQQKEPPRLTPRQAIRAVEILDHMLEFFGSGETWLQGEETDGKGNYCVLGAVTLCSPDPLSDSRVRLLLVHALNSQKSTVWAFNDRAKSYKSIKALILRARSMAVDRARADRRLRQPPRDPQRTSPMIRCRFPHRSTISG
;
A
#
# COMPACT_ATOMS: atom_id res chain seq x y z
N MET A 1 10.36 -4.13 31.08
CA MET A 1 10.13 -4.09 30.83
C MET A 1 9.61 -4.07 30.23
N CYS A 2 9.48 -3.90 30.29
CA CYS A 2 9.06 -3.84 29.82
C CYS A 2 8.92 -3.76 28.99
N GLY A 3 8.76 -3.77 28.80
CA GLY A 3 8.57 -3.69 28.15
C GLY A 3 8.76 -3.82 27.26
N GLY A 4 8.93 -3.80 27.09
CA GLY A 4 9.15 -3.68 26.27
C GLY A 4 9.00 -4.27 25.27
N SER A 5 8.94 -4.67 24.97
CA SER A 5 8.83 -5.16 24.02
C SER A 5 8.11 -4.86 23.20
N PRO A 6 7.76 -4.61 23.07
CA PRO A 6 6.87 -4.49 22.37
C PRO A 6 6.93 -4.01 21.23
N GLN A 7 7.41 -3.76 20.94
CA GLN A 7 7.57 -3.31 19.93
C GLN A 7 7.16 -3.96 18.83
N GLN A 8 6.79 -4.98 18.84
CA GLN A 8 6.34 -5.61 17.85
C GLN A 8 5.01 -5.23 17.69
N LYS A 9 4.59 -4.36 16.89
CA LYS A 9 3.32 -4.04 16.66
C LYS A 9 2.71 -5.05 15.81
N GLU A 10 1.53 -5.43 16.00
CA GLU A 10 0.85 -6.36 15.16
C GLU A 10 0.49 -5.70 13.88
N PRO A 11 0.37 -6.42 12.81
CA PRO A 11 -0.05 -5.86 11.54
C PRO A 11 -1.43 -5.26 11.70
N PRO A 12 -1.76 -4.26 10.94
CA PRO A 12 -3.09 -3.67 11.03
C PRO A 12 -4.16 -4.68 10.75
N ARG A 13 -5.25 -4.64 11.50
CA ARG A 13 -6.32 -5.55 11.29
C ARG A 13 -7.21 -5.00 10.24
N LEU A 14 -7.20 -5.55 9.07
CA LEU A 14 -8.00 -5.10 7.95
C LEU A 14 -9.01 -6.14 7.57
N THR A 15 -10.20 -5.71 7.20
CA THR A 15 -11.16 -6.64 6.60
C THR A 15 -10.67 -6.91 5.19
N PRO A 16 -11.16 -7.94 4.53
CA PRO A 16 -10.74 -8.21 3.17
C PRO A 16 -10.99 -7.04 2.24
N ARG A 17 -12.11 -6.37 2.40
CA ARG A 17 -12.43 -5.24 1.60
C ARG A 17 -11.45 -4.11 1.83
N GLN A 18 -11.09 -3.87 3.08
CA GLN A 18 -10.13 -2.84 3.41
C GLN A 18 -8.76 -3.17 2.85
N ALA A 19 -8.39 -4.46 2.89
CA ALA A 19 -7.11 -4.88 2.36
C ALA A 19 -7.05 -4.68 0.84
N ILE A 20 -8.15 -5.00 0.16
CA ILE A 20 -8.20 -4.79 -1.27
C ILE A 20 -8.08 -3.32 -1.61
N ARG A 21 -8.77 -2.48 -0.84
CA ARG A 21 -8.68 -1.05 -1.07
C ARG A 21 -7.26 -0.54 -0.85
N ALA A 22 -6.59 -1.08 0.16
CA ALA A 22 -5.21 -0.67 0.42
C ALA A 22 -4.31 -1.05 -0.75
N VAL A 23 -4.53 -2.23 -1.34
CA VAL A 23 -3.74 -2.65 -2.50
C VAL A 23 -3.97 -1.67 -3.64
N GLU A 24 -5.20 -1.25 -3.85
CA GLU A 24 -5.52 -0.32 -4.93
C GLU A 24 -4.80 1.01 -4.73
N ILE A 25 -4.79 1.48 -3.50
CA ILE A 25 -4.14 2.76 -3.20
C ILE A 25 -2.64 2.64 -3.42
N LEU A 26 -2.05 1.55 -2.93
CA LEU A 26 -0.61 1.36 -3.10
C LEU A 26 -0.23 1.22 -4.56
N ASP A 27 -1.09 0.58 -5.35
CA ASP A 27 -0.84 0.46 -6.77
C ASP A 27 -0.93 1.83 -7.46
N HIS A 28 -1.87 2.67 -7.02
CA HIS A 28 -1.97 4.00 -7.58
C HIS A 28 -0.73 4.83 -7.22
N MET A 29 -0.21 4.63 -6.03
CA MET A 29 1.02 5.33 -5.63
C MET A 29 2.18 4.92 -6.50
N LEU A 30 2.29 3.60 -6.78
CA LEU A 30 3.36 3.12 -7.64
C LEU A 30 3.25 3.72 -9.03
N GLU A 31 2.03 3.80 -9.52
CA GLU A 31 1.80 4.35 -10.82
C GLU A 31 2.09 5.84 -10.82
N PHE A 32 1.69 6.53 -9.78
CA PHE A 32 1.94 7.97 -9.68
C PHE A 32 3.42 8.28 -9.66
N PHE A 33 4.19 7.52 -8.89
CA PHE A 33 5.62 7.81 -8.80
C PHE A 33 6.39 7.37 -10.04
N GLY A 34 5.89 6.37 -10.75
CA GLY A 34 6.59 5.89 -11.95
C GLY A 34 7.99 5.42 -11.60
N SER A 35 8.98 6.02 -12.16
CA SER A 35 10.33 5.65 -11.84
C SER A 35 10.92 6.63 -10.84
N GLY A 36 10.09 7.40 -10.19
CA GLY A 36 10.54 8.32 -9.16
C GLY A 36 10.49 9.78 -9.54
N GLU A 37 9.92 10.07 -10.70
CA GLU A 37 9.91 11.43 -11.20
C GLU A 37 9.13 12.39 -10.35
N THR A 38 8.10 11.92 -9.67
CA THR A 38 7.30 12.80 -8.85
C THR A 38 7.56 12.61 -7.36
N TRP A 39 8.59 11.86 -7.02
CA TRP A 39 8.94 11.61 -5.62
C TRP A 39 9.72 12.78 -5.04
N LEU A 40 9.35 13.16 -3.85
CA LEU A 40 9.92 14.32 -3.19
C LEU A 40 10.44 13.99 -1.80
N GLN A 41 11.44 14.69 -1.36
CA GLN A 41 11.95 14.55 0.00
C GLN A 41 11.87 15.90 0.69
N GLY A 42 11.73 15.89 1.98
CA GLY A 42 11.77 17.12 2.76
C GLY A 42 10.43 17.80 2.99
N GLU A 43 9.46 17.50 2.19
CA GLU A 43 8.14 18.09 2.39
C GLU A 43 7.10 17.16 1.81
N GLU A 44 5.88 17.35 2.18
CA GLU A 44 4.81 16.48 1.76
C GLU A 44 4.51 16.70 0.28
N THR A 45 4.52 17.93 -0.17
CA THR A 45 4.33 18.25 -1.56
C THR A 45 4.98 19.58 -1.83
N ASP A 46 5.38 19.81 -3.07
CA ASP A 46 5.97 21.08 -3.43
C ASP A 46 4.96 21.94 -4.19
N GLY A 47 3.73 21.47 -4.28
CA GLY A 47 2.71 22.21 -5.00
C GLY A 47 2.86 22.16 -6.51
N LYS A 48 3.84 21.40 -7.01
CA LYS A 48 4.07 21.29 -8.42
C LYS A 48 3.84 19.88 -8.94
N GLY A 49 3.17 19.07 -8.17
CA GLY A 49 2.90 17.72 -8.59
C GLY A 49 3.84 16.66 -8.04
N ASN A 50 4.74 17.06 -7.16
CA ASN A 50 5.64 16.12 -6.55
C ASN A 50 5.22 15.89 -5.10
N TYR A 51 5.34 14.67 -4.63
CA TYR A 51 4.91 14.32 -3.28
C TYR A 51 5.85 13.33 -2.63
N CYS A 52 5.95 13.39 -1.30
CA CYS A 52 6.70 12.38 -0.59
C CYS A 52 5.78 11.15 -0.47
N VAL A 53 6.26 10.08 0.10
CA VAL A 53 5.47 8.86 0.17
C VAL A 53 4.18 9.09 0.96
N LEU A 54 4.23 9.84 2.05
CA LEU A 54 3.03 10.08 2.83
C LEU A 54 2.06 11.03 2.12
N GLY A 55 2.58 12.00 1.42
CA GLY A 55 1.74 12.89 0.63
C GLY A 55 1.02 12.12 -0.46
N ALA A 56 1.70 11.13 -1.03
CA ALA A 56 1.09 10.32 -2.08
C ALA A 56 -0.02 9.44 -1.51
N VAL A 57 0.11 8.99 -0.26
CA VAL A 57 -0.94 8.21 0.36
C VAL A 57 -2.21 9.06 0.40
N THR A 58 -2.08 10.30 0.84
CA THR A 58 -3.23 11.18 0.92
C THR A 58 -3.78 11.47 -0.46
N LEU A 59 -2.91 11.72 -1.41
CA LEU A 59 -3.33 12.02 -2.76
C LEU A 59 -4.12 10.85 -3.38
N CYS A 60 -3.70 9.65 -3.12
CA CYS A 60 -4.31 8.48 -3.73
C CYS A 60 -5.45 7.85 -2.93
N SER A 61 -5.67 8.31 -1.72
CA SER A 61 -6.69 7.73 -0.86
C SER A 61 -8.01 8.43 -1.04
N PRO A 62 -9.09 7.70 -1.18
CA PRO A 62 -10.39 8.30 -1.38
C PRO A 62 -11.01 8.87 -0.11
N ASP A 63 -10.53 8.47 1.04
CA ASP A 63 -11.10 8.94 2.29
C ASP A 63 -10.09 8.82 3.43
N PRO A 64 -10.32 9.51 4.54
CA PRO A 64 -9.35 9.53 5.63
C PRO A 64 -9.09 8.19 6.28
N LEU A 65 -10.08 7.31 6.31
CA LEU A 65 -9.86 6.03 6.93
C LEU A 65 -8.93 5.16 6.09
N SER A 66 -9.10 5.20 4.78
CA SER A 66 -8.23 4.45 3.89
C SER A 66 -6.81 4.99 3.98
N ASP A 67 -6.70 6.31 4.05
CA ASP A 67 -5.41 6.98 4.21
C ASP A 67 -4.73 6.43 5.46
N SER A 68 -5.42 6.41 6.60
CA SER A 68 -4.85 5.93 7.84
C SER A 68 -4.42 4.48 7.75
N ARG A 69 -5.20 3.66 7.11
CA ARG A 69 -4.88 2.26 7.00
C ARG A 69 -3.62 2.02 6.17
N VAL A 70 -3.49 2.75 5.08
CA VAL A 70 -2.31 2.60 4.24
C VAL A 70 -1.08 3.10 4.98
N ARG A 71 -1.21 4.17 5.75
CA ARG A 71 -0.09 4.68 6.53
C ARG A 71 0.35 3.65 7.56
N LEU A 72 -0.59 2.96 8.19
CA LEU A 72 -0.23 1.93 9.14
C LEU A 72 0.48 0.76 8.47
N LEU A 73 0.05 0.40 7.27
CA LEU A 73 0.72 -0.66 6.54
C LEU A 73 2.16 -0.27 6.22
N LEU A 74 2.37 0.98 5.85
CA LEU A 74 3.72 1.44 5.55
C LEU A 74 4.59 1.43 6.81
N VAL A 75 4.03 1.85 7.93
CA VAL A 75 4.76 1.84 9.18
C VAL A 75 5.18 0.42 9.53
N HIS A 76 4.25 -0.52 9.37
CA HIS A 76 4.55 -1.89 9.70
C HIS A 76 5.56 -2.49 8.70
N ALA A 77 5.41 -2.14 7.43
CA ALA A 77 6.32 -2.64 6.42
C ALA A 77 7.74 -2.12 6.62
N LEU A 78 7.85 -0.95 7.22
CA LEU A 78 9.16 -0.37 7.45
C LEU A 78 9.93 -1.23 8.45
N ASN A 79 9.22 -1.86 9.37
CA ASN A 79 9.84 -2.78 10.29
C ASN A 79 11.04 -2.19 11.03
N SER A 80 10.95 -0.94 11.42
CA SER A 80 12.01 -0.32 12.15
C SER A 80 11.41 0.46 13.28
N GLN A 81 11.90 0.23 14.47
CA GLN A 81 11.36 0.89 15.59
C GLN A 81 11.93 2.24 15.80
N LYS A 82 12.97 2.56 15.13
CA LYS A 82 13.60 3.83 15.33
C LYS A 82 13.37 4.84 14.25
N SER A 83 12.60 4.51 13.26
CA SER A 83 12.42 5.41 12.14
C SER A 83 10.96 5.53 11.77
N THR A 84 10.54 6.69 11.35
CA THR A 84 9.20 6.87 10.87
C THR A 84 9.24 6.78 9.35
N VAL A 85 8.08 6.63 8.75
CA VAL A 85 8.02 6.58 7.29
C VAL A 85 8.51 7.91 6.73
N TRP A 86 8.20 9.00 7.39
CA TRP A 86 8.66 10.31 6.98
C TRP A 86 10.18 10.38 6.97
N ALA A 87 10.82 9.95 8.07
CA ALA A 87 12.27 9.99 8.16
C ALA A 87 12.90 9.05 7.14
N PHE A 88 12.28 7.91 6.90
CA PHE A 88 12.81 6.96 5.93
C PHE A 88 12.74 7.60 4.55
N ASN A 89 11.64 8.28 4.23
CA ASN A 89 11.49 8.94 2.95
C ASN A 89 12.60 9.99 2.75
N ASP A 90 12.87 10.75 3.79
CA ASP A 90 13.84 11.82 3.69
C ASP A 90 15.28 11.35 3.66
N ARG A 91 15.54 10.18 4.19
CA ARG A 91 16.89 9.66 4.18
C ARG A 91 17.20 8.70 3.04
N ALA A 92 16.20 8.33 2.28
CA ALA A 92 16.39 7.37 1.20
C ALA A 92 17.30 7.96 0.15
N LYS A 93 18.21 7.16 -0.35
CA LYS A 93 19.12 7.65 -1.34
C LYS A 93 18.54 7.66 -2.72
N SER A 94 17.48 6.93 -2.94
CA SER A 94 16.82 6.93 -4.22
C SER A 94 15.40 6.42 -4.05
N TYR A 95 14.60 6.64 -5.04
CA TYR A 95 13.22 6.20 -5.02
C TYR A 95 13.14 4.68 -4.92
N LYS A 96 14.17 3.97 -5.35
CA LYS A 96 14.19 2.54 -5.26
C LYS A 96 13.86 2.03 -3.87
N SER A 97 14.36 2.68 -2.83
CA SER A 97 14.09 2.27 -1.48
C SER A 97 12.64 2.50 -1.12
N ILE A 98 12.07 3.58 -1.62
CA ILE A 98 10.68 3.91 -1.36
C ILE A 98 9.78 2.91 -2.09
N LYS A 99 10.14 2.57 -3.29
CA LYS A 99 9.37 1.61 -4.06
C LYS A 99 9.35 0.27 -3.34
N ALA A 100 10.49 -0.14 -2.81
CA ALA A 100 10.57 -1.41 -2.08
C ALA A 100 9.67 -1.38 -0.85
N LEU A 101 9.59 -0.25 -0.16
CA LEU A 101 8.72 -0.12 0.99
C LEU A 101 7.25 -0.25 0.57
N ILE A 102 6.87 0.41 -0.49
CA ILE A 102 5.50 0.36 -0.97
C ILE A 102 5.14 -1.07 -1.39
N LEU A 103 6.05 -1.74 -2.07
CA LEU A 103 5.80 -3.12 -2.49
C LEU A 103 5.68 -4.06 -1.30
N ARG A 104 6.43 -3.83 -0.25
CA ARG A 104 6.33 -4.63 0.95
C ARG A 104 4.98 -4.43 1.62
N ALA A 105 4.52 -3.18 1.72
CA ALA A 105 3.22 -2.90 2.29
C ALA A 105 2.12 -3.53 1.44
N ARG A 106 2.28 -3.49 0.13
CA ARG A 106 1.31 -4.07 -0.77
C ARG A 106 1.22 -5.59 -0.56
N SER A 107 2.36 -6.23 -0.40
CA SER A 107 2.41 -7.66 -0.18
C SER A 107 1.67 -8.03 1.11
N MET A 108 1.83 -7.23 2.15
CA MET A 108 1.13 -7.46 3.40
C MET A 108 -0.38 -7.36 3.20
N ALA A 109 -0.84 -6.39 2.44
CA ALA A 109 -2.25 -6.23 2.20
C ALA A 109 -2.82 -7.36 1.35
N VAL A 110 -2.06 -7.81 0.37
CA VAL A 110 -2.47 -8.92 -0.48
C VAL A 110 -2.60 -10.19 0.36
N ASP A 111 -1.64 -10.43 1.24
CA ASP A 111 -1.67 -11.60 2.08
C ASP A 111 -2.89 -11.57 2.99
N ARG A 112 -3.21 -10.41 3.51
CA ARG A 112 -4.35 -10.28 4.38
C ARG A 112 -5.65 -10.58 3.61
N ALA A 113 -5.77 -10.05 2.41
CA ALA A 113 -6.94 -10.27 1.59
C ALA A 113 -7.10 -11.75 1.25
N ARG A 114 -6.00 -12.42 0.96
CA ARG A 114 -6.03 -13.80 0.64
C ARG A 114 -6.36 -14.68 1.80
N ALA A 115 -5.79 -14.41 2.93
CA ALA A 115 -6.01 -15.21 4.11
C ALA A 115 -7.48 -15.20 4.47
N ASP A 116 -8.10 -14.03 4.45
CA ASP A 116 -9.48 -13.96 4.77
C ASP A 116 -10.31 -14.67 3.76
N ARG A 117 -10.01 -14.54 2.50
CA ARG A 117 -10.75 -15.19 1.49
C ARG A 117 -10.67 -16.68 1.65
N ARG A 118 -9.52 -17.21 1.96
CA ARG A 118 -9.35 -18.60 2.15
C ARG A 118 -10.17 -19.11 3.30
N LEU A 119 -10.25 -18.39 4.36
CA LEU A 119 -11.00 -18.82 5.49
C LEU A 119 -12.48 -18.78 5.25
N ARG A 120 -12.96 -17.89 4.48
CA ARG A 120 -14.33 -17.79 4.26
C ARG A 120 -14.88 -18.56 3.13
N GLN A 121 -14.15 -18.90 2.17
CA GLN A 121 -14.67 -19.60 1.08
C GLN A 121 -14.78 -21.01 1.18
N PRO A 122 -15.80 -21.62 0.66
CA PRO A 122 -15.93 -23.07 0.65
C PRO A 122 -15.04 -23.59 -0.44
N PRO A 123 -14.97 -24.84 -0.60
CA PRO A 123 -14.13 -25.45 -1.58
C PRO A 123 -14.47 -24.87 -2.91
N ARG A 124 -13.55 -24.52 -3.74
CA ARG A 124 -13.74 -23.89 -4.82
C ARG A 124 -14.12 -24.51 -6.00
N ASP A 125 -14.81 -23.98 -6.77
CA ASP A 125 -15.26 -24.43 -7.99
C ASP A 125 -14.37 -23.79 -8.99
N PRO A 126 -13.59 -24.49 -9.67
CA PRO A 126 -12.66 -23.93 -10.59
C PRO A 126 -13.29 -23.09 -11.64
N GLN A 127 -14.48 -23.33 -11.96
CA GLN A 127 -15.06 -22.61 -12.94
C GLN A 127 -15.43 -21.27 -12.56
N ARG A 128 -15.60 -20.99 -11.37
CA ARG A 128 -15.97 -19.74 -10.96
C ARG A 128 -14.92 -18.74 -10.96
N THR A 129 -13.77 -19.05 -11.03
CA THR A 129 -12.76 -18.10 -10.88
C THR A 129 -12.57 -17.20 -11.98
N SER A 130 -12.63 -17.65 -13.08
CA SER A 130 -12.28 -16.85 -14.12
C SER A 130 -13.02 -15.65 -14.40
N PRO A 131 -14.16 -15.67 -14.51
CA PRO A 131 -14.85 -14.58 -14.98
C PRO A 131 -14.61 -13.33 -14.36
N MET A 132 -14.66 -13.24 -13.25
CA MET A 132 -14.60 -12.13 -12.68
C MET A 132 -13.51 -11.38 -12.75
N ILE A 133 -12.57 -11.90 -12.76
CA ILE A 133 -11.50 -11.22 -12.71
C ILE A 133 -11.30 -10.34 -13.75
N ARG A 134 -11.48 -10.60 -14.79
CA ARG A 134 -11.15 -9.88 -15.75
C ARG A 134 -11.86 -8.85 -16.07
N CYS A 135 -12.69 -8.76 -15.92
CA CYS A 135 -13.42 -7.85 -16.36
C CYS A 135 -13.16 -6.57 -16.05
N ARG A 136 -12.82 -6.20 -15.43
CA ARG A 136 -12.71 -5.03 -15.14
C ARG A 136 -11.68 -4.35 -15.46
N PHE A 137 -11.04 -4.38 -15.69
CA PHE A 137 -9.96 -3.77 -15.96
C PHE A 137 -9.81 -3.27 -16.95
N PRO A 138 -10.27 -3.17 -17.20
CA PRO A 138 -10.17 -2.74 -18.05
C PRO A 138 -9.97 -2.10 -18.57
N HIS A 139 -9.71 -2.31 -18.15
CA HIS A 139 -9.49 -2.02 -18.73
C HIS A 139 -9.15 -1.47 -19.31
N ARG A 140 -8.86 -1.55 -19.05
CA ARG A 140 -8.43 -1.40 -19.52
C ARG A 140 -8.44 -1.16 -20.36
N SER A 141 -8.50 -1.38 -20.28
CA SER A 141 -8.41 -1.43 -21.00
C SER A 141 -8.27 -1.00 -21.69
N THR A 142 -8.26 -0.92 -21.48
CA THR A 142 -8.08 -0.74 -22.08
C THR A 142 -7.66 -0.24 -22.75
N ILE A 143 -7.39 -0.21 -22.69
CA ILE A 143 -7.00 0.05 -23.21
C ILE A 143 -6.88 0.33 -24.15
N SER A 144 -6.90 0.25 -24.16
CA SER A 144 -6.89 0.45 -25.00
C SER A 144 -6.86 0.66 -25.73
N GLY A 145 -6.80 0.54 -25.54
CA GLY A 145 -6.76 0.79 -26.27
C GLY A 145 -6.69 0.75 -26.70
#